data_465d2bf70e152126ac9c7bd26cf3cca7
#
_entry.id   465d2bf70e152126ac9c7bd26cf3cca7
#
_cell.length_a   1.000
_cell.length_b   1.000
_cell.length_c   1.000
_cell.angle_alpha   90.00
_cell.angle_beta   90.00
_cell.angle_gamma   90.00
#
_symmetry.space_group_name_H-M   'P 1'
#
loop_
_entity.id
_entity.type
_entity.pdbx_description
1 polymer ?
#
loop_
_entity_poly.entity_id
_entity_poly.type
_entity_poly.pdbx_seq_one_letter_code
_entity_poly.pdbx_strand_id
1 'polypeptide(L)'
;SDGQVLTSNIRFIDSLDVSNAGITDLTGIEDFTHISYLNINMNELTNFDISQNALLDNLQCRCSGLSSLDITQNPNLTILDCSNDVFSGPTPCQNNNLNNIISNLNLSNNFSLSSISINGNNLTSLDIRLNQSLTSLNCQNNNLKFLDVRNGNNINFSYFNALDNDSLNCIASDDSIWSTLNWINIPNHSFFSDYCSNYYTYIPDVIFEQNLINKGYDYNIDGQVLTANIINIDSLDVSFNPNSSIYPDVISDLTGIEDFVNLTYLNCRGGASLFGIFFGEL
;
A
#
# COMPACT_ATOMS: atom_id res chain seq x y z
N SER A 1 -35.37 13.03 8.20
CA SER A 1 -34.12 13.39 8.93
C SER A 1 -33.52 14.61 8.23
N ASP A 2 -32.88 15.47 9.00
CA ASP A 2 -32.18 16.67 8.50
C ASP A 2 -30.73 16.37 8.02
N GLY A 3 -30.28 15.10 8.12
CA GLY A 3 -28.95 14.69 7.77
C GLY A 3 -27.86 15.17 8.72
N GLN A 4 -28.23 15.62 9.93
CA GLN A 4 -27.31 16.16 10.91
C GLN A 4 -27.38 15.41 12.25
N VAL A 5 -26.25 15.32 12.92
CA VAL A 5 -26.11 14.83 14.28
C VAL A 5 -25.22 15.81 15.07
N LEU A 6 -25.51 16.01 16.35
CA LEU A 6 -24.68 16.86 17.19
C LEU A 6 -23.31 16.18 17.41
N THR A 7 -22.23 16.84 17.01
CA THR A 7 -20.84 16.33 17.18
C THR A 7 -20.55 15.97 18.66
N SER A 8 -21.14 16.72 19.62
CA SER A 8 -21.01 16.39 21.05
C SER A 8 -21.53 15.00 21.42
N ASN A 9 -22.43 14.42 20.63
CA ASN A 9 -23.01 13.10 20.90
C ASN A 9 -22.16 11.96 20.32
N ILE A 10 -21.33 12.24 19.33
CA ILE A 10 -20.59 11.21 18.57
C ILE A 10 -19.09 11.23 18.81
N ARG A 11 -18.49 12.36 19.19
CA ARG A 11 -17.04 12.51 19.31
C ARG A 11 -16.35 11.56 20.29
N PHE A 12 -17.09 11.01 21.28
CA PHE A 12 -16.57 10.08 22.28
C PHE A 12 -16.94 8.61 22.01
N ILE A 13 -17.56 8.36 20.87
CA ILE A 13 -17.81 6.98 20.43
C ILE A 13 -16.48 6.36 20.04
N ASP A 14 -16.14 5.23 20.66
CA ASP A 14 -14.91 4.49 20.44
C ASP A 14 -15.06 3.32 19.46
N SER A 15 -16.30 2.87 19.23
CA SER A 15 -16.64 1.74 18.38
C SER A 15 -17.87 2.02 17.54
N LEU A 16 -17.76 1.85 16.22
CA LEU A 16 -18.86 2.02 15.28
C LEU A 16 -18.92 0.82 14.33
N ASP A 17 -20.05 0.11 14.38
CA ASP A 17 -20.40 -0.92 13.40
C ASP A 17 -21.61 -0.45 12.60
N VAL A 18 -21.37 -0.19 11.33
CA VAL A 18 -22.39 0.18 10.34
C VAL A 18 -22.32 -0.77 9.12
N SER A 19 -21.92 -2.01 9.36
CA SER A 19 -21.83 -3.03 8.33
C SER A 19 -23.20 -3.32 7.69
N ASN A 20 -23.19 -3.60 6.37
CA ASN A 20 -24.40 -3.95 5.61
C ASN A 20 -25.56 -2.95 5.76
N ALA A 21 -25.24 -1.67 5.85
CA ALA A 21 -26.22 -0.59 6.05
C ALA A 21 -26.59 0.15 4.75
N GLY A 22 -26.01 -0.26 3.59
CA GLY A 22 -26.23 0.38 2.30
C GLY A 22 -25.67 1.81 2.24
N ILE A 23 -24.59 2.06 2.97
CA ILE A 23 -23.92 3.36 3.01
C ILE A 23 -23.14 3.56 1.72
N THR A 24 -23.34 4.71 1.08
CA THR A 24 -22.63 5.13 -0.13
C THR A 24 -21.69 6.30 0.10
N ASP A 25 -21.81 6.99 1.25
CA ASP A 25 -21.01 8.15 1.63
C ASP A 25 -20.76 8.10 3.14
N LEU A 26 -19.52 8.17 3.56
CA LEU A 26 -19.08 8.12 4.95
C LEU A 26 -18.76 9.52 5.51
N THR A 27 -19.16 10.61 4.81
CA THR A 27 -19.00 11.98 5.30
C THR A 27 -19.57 12.15 6.70
N GLY A 28 -18.82 12.75 7.60
CA GLY A 28 -19.13 12.88 9.02
C GLY A 28 -18.35 11.91 9.92
N ILE A 29 -17.63 10.92 9.34
CA ILE A 29 -16.78 10.01 10.13
C ILE A 29 -15.64 10.76 10.81
N GLU A 30 -15.17 11.87 10.24
CA GLU A 30 -14.14 12.74 10.77
C GLU A 30 -14.48 13.32 12.13
N ASP A 31 -15.76 13.46 12.47
CA ASP A 31 -16.26 13.94 13.77
C ASP A 31 -16.19 12.88 14.89
N PHE A 32 -15.98 11.61 14.56
CA PHE A 32 -15.79 10.52 15.51
C PHE A 32 -14.34 10.47 16.00
N THR A 33 -13.89 11.52 16.66
CA THR A 33 -12.48 11.75 16.98
C THR A 33 -11.85 10.73 17.96
N HIS A 34 -12.67 9.91 18.63
CA HIS A 34 -12.20 8.88 19.58
C HIS A 34 -12.41 7.46 19.06
N ILE A 35 -12.82 7.31 17.79
CA ILE A 35 -13.07 5.99 17.23
C ILE A 35 -11.78 5.17 17.16
N SER A 36 -11.81 3.97 17.71
CA SER A 36 -10.73 2.97 17.64
C SER A 36 -11.13 1.76 16.80
N TYR A 37 -12.42 1.43 16.75
CA TYR A 37 -12.97 0.35 15.93
C TYR A 37 -14.00 0.89 14.93
N LEU A 38 -13.78 0.61 13.65
CA LEU A 38 -14.70 0.95 12.57
C LEU A 38 -14.99 -0.27 11.70
N ASN A 39 -16.26 -0.68 11.64
CA ASN A 39 -16.74 -1.72 10.75
C ASN A 39 -17.71 -1.14 9.73
N ILE A 40 -17.26 -1.08 8.47
CA ILE A 40 -18.01 -0.62 7.30
C ILE A 40 -18.19 -1.73 6.26
N ASN A 41 -18.04 -2.98 6.67
CA ASN A 41 -18.17 -4.14 5.79
C ASN A 41 -19.48 -4.12 4.99
N MET A 42 -19.44 -4.59 3.74
CA MET A 42 -20.64 -4.78 2.90
C MET A 42 -21.47 -3.51 2.71
N ASN A 43 -20.81 -2.39 2.47
CA ASN A 43 -21.42 -1.13 2.04
C ASN A 43 -21.08 -0.82 0.57
N GLU A 44 -21.54 0.30 0.04
CA GLU A 44 -21.35 0.70 -1.37
C GLU A 44 -20.43 1.92 -1.47
N LEU A 45 -19.28 1.86 -0.76
CA LEU A 45 -18.30 2.94 -0.70
C LEU A 45 -17.31 2.79 -1.86
N THR A 46 -17.12 3.84 -2.66
CA THR A 46 -16.03 3.85 -3.66
C THR A 46 -14.71 4.30 -3.05
N ASN A 47 -14.77 5.19 -2.08
CA ASN A 47 -13.68 5.70 -1.25
C ASN A 47 -14.25 6.31 0.04
N PHE A 48 -13.40 6.62 1.00
CA PHE A 48 -13.72 7.38 2.21
C PHE A 48 -12.44 8.00 2.79
N ASP A 49 -12.60 9.01 3.65
CA ASP A 49 -11.48 9.69 4.33
C ASP A 49 -11.55 9.44 5.83
N ILE A 50 -10.49 8.82 6.38
CA ILE A 50 -10.29 8.57 7.80
C ILE A 50 -9.03 9.26 8.35
N SER A 51 -8.52 10.25 7.65
CA SER A 51 -7.30 10.97 8.03
C SER A 51 -7.40 11.66 9.39
N GLN A 52 -8.63 12.02 9.83
CA GLN A 52 -8.88 12.63 11.12
C GLN A 52 -9.11 11.61 12.26
N ASN A 53 -9.23 10.32 11.94
CA ASN A 53 -9.49 9.26 12.90
C ASN A 53 -8.17 8.59 13.34
N ALA A 54 -7.23 9.39 13.86
CA ALA A 54 -5.87 8.95 14.19
C ALA A 54 -5.78 7.91 15.32
N LEU A 55 -6.85 7.71 16.10
CA LEU A 55 -6.92 6.70 17.15
C LEU A 55 -7.41 5.33 16.64
N LEU A 56 -7.71 5.24 15.33
CA LEU A 56 -8.24 4.01 14.74
C LEU A 56 -7.21 2.88 14.86
N ASP A 57 -7.62 1.80 15.52
CA ASP A 57 -6.85 0.61 15.81
C ASP A 57 -7.29 -0.58 14.93
N ASN A 58 -8.59 -0.67 14.63
CA ASN A 58 -9.17 -1.77 13.87
C ASN A 58 -10.11 -1.26 12.79
N LEU A 59 -9.76 -1.50 11.53
CA LEU A 59 -10.56 -1.14 10.36
C LEU A 59 -11.04 -2.40 9.64
N GLN A 60 -12.37 -2.52 9.52
CA GLN A 60 -13.06 -3.58 8.79
C GLN A 60 -13.80 -2.97 7.59
N CYS A 61 -13.31 -3.19 6.38
CA CYS A 61 -13.87 -2.65 5.13
C CYS A 61 -14.02 -3.73 4.03
N ARG A 62 -14.39 -4.94 4.44
CA ARG A 62 -14.60 -6.07 3.52
C ARG A 62 -15.77 -5.80 2.59
N CYS A 63 -15.60 -6.14 1.30
CA CYS A 63 -16.70 -6.07 0.35
C CYS A 63 -17.42 -4.71 0.37
N SER A 64 -16.68 -3.63 0.35
CA SER A 64 -17.23 -2.27 0.46
C SER A 64 -17.16 -1.47 -0.84
N GLY A 65 -16.75 -2.11 -1.95
CA GLY A 65 -16.67 -1.48 -3.27
C GLY A 65 -15.50 -0.53 -3.46
N LEU A 66 -14.49 -0.59 -2.59
CA LEU A 66 -13.38 0.36 -2.58
C LEU A 66 -12.47 0.21 -3.80
N SER A 67 -12.16 1.32 -4.45
CA SER A 67 -11.16 1.40 -5.51
C SER A 67 -9.77 1.83 -5.00
N SER A 68 -9.72 2.50 -3.85
CA SER A 68 -8.50 2.94 -3.18
C SER A 68 -8.71 2.98 -1.67
N LEU A 69 -7.61 2.96 -0.93
CA LEU A 69 -7.61 3.10 0.53
C LEU A 69 -6.34 3.85 0.95
N ASP A 70 -6.52 4.97 1.66
CA ASP A 70 -5.43 5.69 2.32
C ASP A 70 -5.55 5.55 3.84
N ILE A 71 -4.55 4.93 4.45
CA ILE A 71 -4.42 4.71 5.89
C ILE A 71 -3.14 5.34 6.45
N THR A 72 -2.46 6.18 5.68
CA THR A 72 -1.18 6.78 6.05
C THR A 72 -1.26 7.69 7.28
N GLN A 73 -2.45 8.20 7.60
CA GLN A 73 -2.71 9.02 8.78
C GLN A 73 -3.24 8.23 9.99
N ASN A 74 -3.27 6.88 9.90
CA ASN A 74 -3.76 6.00 10.95
C ASN A 74 -2.64 5.10 11.52
N PRO A 75 -1.60 5.67 12.18
CA PRO A 75 -0.42 4.92 12.61
C PRO A 75 -0.70 3.89 13.72
N ASN A 76 -1.85 4.02 14.40
CA ASN A 76 -2.24 3.12 15.48
C ASN A 76 -2.93 1.85 15.00
N LEU A 77 -3.21 1.71 13.68
CA LEU A 77 -3.85 0.51 13.16
C LEU A 77 -3.04 -0.75 13.50
N THR A 78 -3.71 -1.69 14.17
CA THR A 78 -3.20 -3.04 14.47
C THR A 78 -3.86 -4.10 13.59
N ILE A 79 -5.11 -3.87 13.16
CA ILE A 79 -5.88 -4.79 12.32
C ILE A 79 -6.45 -4.06 11.12
N LEU A 80 -6.17 -4.58 9.94
CA LEU A 80 -6.75 -4.15 8.67
C LEU A 80 -7.39 -5.33 7.96
N ASP A 81 -8.70 -5.27 7.69
CA ASP A 81 -9.40 -6.22 6.85
C ASP A 81 -10.19 -5.51 5.76
N CYS A 82 -9.64 -5.50 4.54
CA CYS A 82 -10.27 -5.02 3.30
C CYS A 82 -10.39 -6.14 2.27
N SER A 83 -10.58 -7.37 2.75
CA SER A 83 -10.69 -8.56 1.91
C SER A 83 -12.00 -8.63 1.14
N ASN A 84 -11.99 -9.42 0.09
CA ASN A 84 -13.19 -9.90 -0.58
C ASN A 84 -13.39 -11.37 -0.27
N ASP A 85 -14.63 -11.82 -0.04
CA ASP A 85 -14.94 -13.23 0.15
C ASP A 85 -14.93 -13.94 -1.22
N VAL A 86 -13.85 -14.65 -1.52
CA VAL A 86 -13.69 -15.32 -2.82
C VAL A 86 -14.02 -16.83 -2.77
N PHE A 87 -14.29 -17.42 -1.58
CA PHE A 87 -14.23 -18.89 -1.43
C PHE A 87 -15.46 -19.60 -0.84
N SER A 88 -16.53 -18.93 -0.42
CA SER A 88 -17.63 -19.60 0.32
C SER A 88 -19.02 -19.50 -0.32
N GLY A 89 -19.13 -19.73 -1.63
CA GLY A 89 -20.41 -19.72 -2.33
C GLY A 89 -20.86 -18.31 -2.75
N PRO A 90 -22.16 -18.09 -3.09
CA PRO A 90 -22.64 -16.77 -3.46
C PRO A 90 -22.50 -15.82 -2.28
N THR A 91 -21.40 -15.10 -2.24
CA THR A 91 -21.06 -14.15 -1.17
C THR A 91 -21.77 -12.82 -1.39
N PRO A 92 -22.04 -12.06 -0.33
CA PRO A 92 -22.60 -10.71 -0.45
C PRO A 92 -21.80 -9.80 -1.39
N CYS A 93 -20.46 -9.95 -1.42
CA CYS A 93 -19.57 -9.19 -2.32
C CYS A 93 -19.92 -9.41 -3.79
N GLN A 94 -20.05 -10.66 -4.22
CA GLN A 94 -20.28 -11.01 -5.62
C GLN A 94 -21.69 -10.65 -6.10
N ASN A 95 -22.69 -10.87 -5.23
CA ASN A 95 -24.09 -10.64 -5.59
C ASN A 95 -24.43 -9.17 -5.79
N ASN A 96 -23.72 -8.25 -5.11
CA ASN A 96 -23.99 -6.82 -5.14
C ASN A 96 -22.91 -6.01 -5.83
N ASN A 97 -21.91 -6.66 -6.45
CA ASN A 97 -20.74 -6.01 -7.07
C ASN A 97 -19.97 -5.10 -6.08
N LEU A 98 -19.89 -5.55 -4.82
CA LEU A 98 -19.23 -4.81 -3.71
C LEU A 98 -17.75 -5.19 -3.53
N ASN A 99 -17.15 -5.86 -4.51
CA ASN A 99 -15.74 -6.21 -4.43
C ASN A 99 -14.88 -4.95 -4.33
N ASN A 100 -13.98 -4.93 -3.36
CA ASN A 100 -12.87 -3.99 -3.35
C ASN A 100 -11.94 -4.31 -4.53
N ILE A 101 -11.43 -3.29 -5.18
CA ILE A 101 -10.52 -3.40 -6.34
C ILE A 101 -9.25 -2.59 -6.11
N ILE A 102 -8.78 -2.57 -4.85
CA ILE A 102 -7.61 -1.80 -4.42
C ILE A 102 -6.38 -2.32 -5.19
N SER A 103 -5.71 -1.42 -5.90
CA SER A 103 -4.55 -1.76 -6.74
C SER A 103 -3.22 -1.36 -6.13
N ASN A 104 -3.24 -0.48 -5.13
CA ASN A 104 -2.06 -0.04 -4.37
C ASN A 104 -2.45 0.17 -2.90
N LEU A 105 -1.54 -0.18 -1.99
CA LEU A 105 -1.72 -0.01 -0.56
C LEU A 105 -0.38 0.41 0.07
N ASN A 106 -0.35 1.63 0.61
CA ASN A 106 0.81 2.17 1.32
C ASN A 106 0.70 1.85 2.82
N LEU A 107 1.63 1.05 3.34
CA LEU A 107 1.70 0.60 4.73
C LEU A 107 2.85 1.25 5.51
N SER A 108 3.57 2.21 4.91
CA SER A 108 4.82 2.73 5.44
C SER A 108 4.70 3.44 6.80
N ASN A 109 3.51 3.95 7.14
CA ASN A 109 3.26 4.63 8.42
C ASN A 109 2.51 3.75 9.45
N ASN A 110 2.16 2.51 9.09
CA ASN A 110 1.32 1.65 9.92
C ASN A 110 2.18 0.59 10.65
N PHE A 111 3.16 1.04 11.45
CA PHE A 111 4.14 0.18 12.13
C PHE A 111 3.53 -0.77 13.16
N SER A 112 2.33 -0.47 13.64
CA SER A 112 1.61 -1.25 14.67
C SER A 112 0.82 -2.42 14.08
N LEU A 113 0.67 -2.52 12.74
CA LEU A 113 -0.10 -3.58 12.11
C LEU A 113 0.41 -4.97 12.51
N SER A 114 -0.47 -5.75 13.10
CA SER A 114 -0.25 -7.16 13.49
C SER A 114 -0.97 -8.14 12.57
N SER A 115 -2.07 -7.70 11.94
CA SER A 115 -2.86 -8.51 11.03
C SER A 115 -3.35 -7.71 9.82
N ILE A 116 -3.09 -8.25 8.62
CA ILE A 116 -3.57 -7.69 7.35
C ILE A 116 -4.31 -8.78 6.58
N SER A 117 -5.55 -8.49 6.18
CA SER A 117 -6.32 -9.27 5.23
C SER A 117 -6.73 -8.37 4.06
N ILE A 118 -6.13 -8.62 2.88
CA ILE A 118 -6.32 -7.82 1.66
C ILE A 118 -6.58 -8.73 0.45
N ASN A 119 -7.02 -9.98 0.71
CA ASN A 119 -7.25 -10.96 -0.33
C ASN A 119 -8.41 -10.56 -1.27
N GLY A 120 -8.30 -10.98 -2.53
CA GLY A 120 -9.33 -10.74 -3.54
C GLY A 120 -9.34 -9.31 -4.09
N ASN A 121 -8.22 -8.59 -4.05
CA ASN A 121 -8.06 -7.25 -4.59
C ASN A 121 -7.24 -7.25 -5.91
N ASN A 122 -6.76 -6.10 -6.33
CA ASN A 122 -6.00 -5.91 -7.57
C ASN A 122 -4.56 -5.48 -7.33
N LEU A 123 -3.98 -5.78 -6.15
CA LEU A 123 -2.62 -5.38 -5.83
C LEU A 123 -1.63 -5.99 -6.81
N THR A 124 -0.69 -5.19 -7.31
CA THR A 124 0.42 -5.64 -8.16
C THR A 124 1.73 -5.78 -7.40
N SER A 125 1.83 -5.10 -6.26
CA SER A 125 2.95 -5.17 -5.32
C SER A 125 2.46 -5.04 -3.89
N LEU A 126 3.21 -5.59 -2.94
CA LEU A 126 3.01 -5.38 -1.52
C LEU A 126 4.35 -5.41 -0.80
N ASP A 127 4.64 -4.37 -0.04
CA ASP A 127 5.84 -4.21 0.77
C ASP A 127 5.44 -4.07 2.25
N ILE A 128 5.92 -5.00 3.09
CA ILE A 128 5.66 -4.99 4.53
C ILE A 128 6.94 -4.84 5.35
N ARG A 129 8.06 -4.42 4.75
CA ARG A 129 9.36 -4.29 5.43
C ARG A 129 9.30 -3.46 6.70
N LEU A 130 8.47 -2.42 6.73
CA LEU A 130 8.35 -1.53 7.88
C LEU A 130 7.34 -2.01 8.94
N ASN A 131 6.55 -3.06 8.65
CA ASN A 131 5.51 -3.56 9.54
C ASN A 131 6.05 -4.68 10.46
N GLN A 132 6.98 -4.33 11.36
CA GLN A 132 7.70 -5.28 12.21
C GLN A 132 6.82 -5.99 13.24
N SER A 133 5.62 -5.48 13.51
CA SER A 133 4.65 -6.11 14.40
C SER A 133 3.79 -7.16 13.70
N LEU A 134 3.88 -7.28 12.36
CA LEU A 134 2.99 -8.13 11.58
C LEU A 134 3.28 -9.62 11.85
N THR A 135 2.22 -10.36 12.13
CA THR A 135 2.23 -11.80 12.40
C THR A 135 1.17 -12.57 11.60
N SER A 136 0.31 -11.87 10.87
CA SER A 136 -0.73 -12.47 10.04
C SER A 136 -0.89 -11.68 8.74
N LEU A 137 -0.70 -12.34 7.59
CA LEU A 137 -0.88 -11.76 6.26
C LEU A 137 -1.70 -12.70 5.38
N ASN A 138 -2.81 -12.16 4.84
CA ASN A 138 -3.54 -12.76 3.75
C ASN A 138 -3.60 -11.81 2.56
N CYS A 139 -2.81 -12.08 1.54
CA CYS A 139 -2.80 -11.34 0.27
C CYS A 139 -3.17 -12.24 -0.93
N GLN A 140 -3.85 -13.35 -0.67
CA GLN A 140 -4.32 -14.29 -1.68
C GLN A 140 -5.20 -13.63 -2.74
N ASN A 141 -5.22 -14.19 -3.96
CA ASN A 141 -6.09 -13.74 -5.06
C ASN A 141 -5.94 -12.23 -5.32
N ASN A 142 -4.72 -11.84 -5.66
CA ASN A 142 -4.34 -10.52 -6.14
C ASN A 142 -3.56 -10.67 -7.47
N ASN A 143 -3.00 -9.58 -7.97
CA ASN A 143 -2.19 -9.58 -9.18
C ASN A 143 -0.71 -9.35 -8.86
N LEU A 144 -0.25 -9.82 -7.68
CA LEU A 144 1.10 -9.57 -7.21
C LEU A 144 2.14 -10.12 -8.17
N LYS A 145 3.07 -9.27 -8.54
CA LYS A 145 4.33 -9.60 -9.21
C LYS A 145 5.49 -9.54 -8.22
N PHE A 146 5.32 -8.73 -7.17
CA PHE A 146 6.31 -8.42 -6.15
C PHE A 146 5.70 -8.54 -4.76
N LEU A 147 6.38 -9.25 -3.87
CA LEU A 147 6.02 -9.37 -2.47
C LEU A 147 7.29 -9.39 -1.63
N ASP A 148 7.47 -8.35 -0.82
CA ASP A 148 8.57 -8.27 0.13
C ASP A 148 8.03 -8.38 1.55
N VAL A 149 8.39 -9.47 2.22
CA VAL A 149 7.98 -9.77 3.59
C VAL A 149 9.13 -9.71 4.58
N ARG A 150 10.26 -9.09 4.21
CA ARG A 150 11.45 -8.94 5.06
C ARG A 150 11.25 -7.89 6.15
N ASN A 151 10.38 -8.17 7.09
CA ASN A 151 10.02 -7.26 8.19
C ASN A 151 10.76 -7.56 9.51
N GLY A 152 11.72 -8.48 9.50
CA GLY A 152 12.47 -8.90 10.69
C GLY A 152 11.67 -9.79 11.66
N ASN A 153 10.45 -10.21 11.30
CA ASN A 153 9.53 -10.91 12.20
C ASN A 153 8.92 -12.20 11.61
N ASN A 154 9.42 -12.67 10.48
CA ASN A 154 8.82 -13.79 9.74
C ASN A 154 8.64 -15.05 10.59
N ILE A 155 9.56 -15.35 11.50
CA ILE A 155 9.49 -16.54 12.38
C ILE A 155 8.28 -16.52 13.35
N ASN A 156 7.68 -15.37 13.57
CA ASN A 156 6.54 -15.19 14.47
C ASN A 156 5.20 -15.13 13.72
N PHE A 157 5.20 -15.32 12.40
CA PHE A 157 3.96 -15.36 11.64
C PHE A 157 3.14 -16.58 12.04
N SER A 158 1.91 -16.32 12.48
CA SER A 158 0.89 -17.33 12.76
C SER A 158 0.11 -17.73 11.52
N TYR A 159 0.06 -16.82 10.52
CA TYR A 159 -0.64 -17.05 9.26
C TYR A 159 0.00 -16.29 8.11
N PHE A 160 0.24 -17.00 6.99
CA PHE A 160 0.73 -16.43 5.74
C PHE A 160 0.00 -17.09 4.57
N ASN A 161 -0.57 -16.28 3.67
CA ASN A 161 -1.23 -16.79 2.47
C ASN A 161 -1.07 -15.80 1.30
N ALA A 162 -0.38 -16.23 0.26
CA ALA A 162 -0.16 -15.51 -0.99
C ALA A 162 -0.60 -16.33 -2.22
N LEU A 163 -1.43 -17.36 -2.05
CA LEU A 163 -1.98 -18.17 -3.15
C LEU A 163 -2.70 -17.30 -4.18
N ASP A 164 -2.87 -17.83 -5.39
CA ASP A 164 -3.63 -17.20 -6.48
C ASP A 164 -3.10 -15.80 -6.84
N ASN A 165 -1.78 -15.69 -6.92
CA ASN A 165 -1.03 -14.57 -7.49
C ASN A 165 -0.20 -15.12 -8.65
N ASP A 166 -0.81 -15.24 -9.82
CA ASP A 166 -0.26 -16.00 -10.97
C ASP A 166 1.06 -15.46 -11.52
N SER A 167 1.38 -14.19 -11.26
CA SER A 167 2.62 -13.54 -11.70
C SER A 167 3.71 -13.48 -10.62
N LEU A 168 3.43 -13.98 -9.40
CA LEU A 168 4.34 -13.92 -8.27
C LEU A 168 5.37 -15.05 -8.34
N ASN A 169 6.59 -14.75 -8.77
CA ASN A 169 7.64 -15.76 -8.93
C ASN A 169 8.55 -15.87 -7.70
N CYS A 170 9.00 -14.74 -7.17
CA CYS A 170 9.89 -14.69 -6.02
C CYS A 170 9.25 -13.90 -4.88
N ILE A 171 9.39 -14.37 -3.66
CA ILE A 171 8.94 -13.71 -2.43
C ILE A 171 10.19 -13.42 -1.60
N ALA A 172 10.49 -12.15 -1.37
CA ALA A 172 11.61 -11.78 -0.52
C ALA A 172 11.25 -11.97 0.95
N SER A 173 12.06 -12.74 1.68
CA SER A 173 11.83 -13.06 3.10
C SER A 173 13.12 -12.97 3.92
N ASP A 174 13.00 -12.79 5.24
CA ASP A 174 14.15 -12.64 6.16
C ASP A 174 15.09 -13.85 6.14
N ASP A 175 14.52 -15.05 6.01
CA ASP A 175 15.22 -16.34 5.92
C ASP A 175 14.44 -17.23 4.94
N SER A 176 14.93 -17.35 3.72
CA SER A 176 14.27 -18.10 2.67
C SER A 176 14.19 -19.61 2.94
N ILE A 177 15.16 -20.16 3.69
CA ILE A 177 15.17 -21.57 4.07
C ILE A 177 14.04 -21.83 5.06
N TRP A 178 13.96 -21.01 6.11
CA TRP A 178 12.88 -21.11 7.11
C TRP A 178 11.51 -20.90 6.46
N SER A 179 11.35 -19.87 5.62
CA SER A 179 10.09 -19.56 4.94
C SER A 179 9.63 -20.70 4.03
N THR A 180 10.54 -21.33 3.28
CA THR A 180 10.23 -22.48 2.43
C THR A 180 9.72 -23.69 3.23
N LEU A 181 10.20 -23.87 4.47
CA LEU A 181 9.79 -24.97 5.32
C LEU A 181 8.48 -24.72 6.08
N ASN A 182 8.11 -23.47 6.30
CA ASN A 182 7.01 -23.09 7.19
C ASN A 182 5.82 -22.45 6.46
N TRP A 183 6.02 -21.83 5.29
CA TRP A 183 4.95 -21.17 4.54
C TRP A 183 4.64 -21.92 3.25
N ILE A 184 3.54 -22.64 3.23
CA ILE A 184 3.13 -23.51 2.12
C ILE A 184 2.07 -22.89 1.20
N ASN A 185 1.41 -21.80 1.64
CA ASN A 185 0.33 -21.16 0.92
C ASN A 185 0.88 -20.08 -0.04
N ILE A 186 1.65 -20.52 -1.03
CA ILE A 186 2.18 -19.71 -2.13
C ILE A 186 1.86 -20.38 -3.47
N PRO A 187 1.86 -19.66 -4.60
CA PRO A 187 1.73 -20.27 -5.92
C PRO A 187 2.80 -21.34 -6.15
N ASN A 188 2.45 -22.44 -6.83
CA ASN A 188 3.36 -23.59 -7.02
C ASN A 188 4.64 -23.26 -7.78
N HIS A 189 4.65 -22.18 -8.55
CA HIS A 189 5.81 -21.69 -9.31
C HIS A 189 6.64 -20.66 -8.53
N SER A 190 6.14 -20.22 -7.38
CA SER A 190 6.83 -19.22 -6.53
C SER A 190 7.86 -19.89 -5.61
N PHE A 191 8.86 -19.12 -5.24
CA PHE A 191 9.88 -19.53 -4.27
C PHE A 191 10.25 -18.37 -3.35
N PHE A 192 10.79 -18.68 -2.16
CA PHE A 192 11.35 -17.69 -1.26
C PHE A 192 12.82 -17.44 -1.56
N SER A 193 13.25 -16.19 -1.35
CA SER A 193 14.66 -15.78 -1.45
C SER A 193 14.94 -14.68 -0.43
N ASP A 194 16.14 -14.65 0.13
CA ASP A 194 16.59 -13.55 0.97
C ASP A 194 16.77 -12.27 0.14
N TYR A 195 17.00 -12.45 -1.16
CA TYR A 195 17.14 -11.39 -2.14
C TYR A 195 16.55 -11.80 -3.50
N CYS A 196 15.42 -11.22 -3.86
CA CYS A 196 14.84 -11.39 -5.19
C CYS A 196 15.50 -10.39 -6.14
N SER A 197 16.48 -10.86 -6.94
CA SER A 197 17.07 -10.03 -7.99
C SER A 197 15.97 -9.52 -8.94
N ASN A 198 16.04 -8.24 -9.31
CA ASN A 198 15.06 -7.52 -10.13
C ASN A 198 13.79 -7.03 -9.41
N TYR A 199 13.74 -7.10 -8.06
CA TYR A 199 12.65 -6.48 -7.32
C TYR A 199 12.88 -5.01 -7.06
N TYR A 200 14.14 -4.61 -6.91
CA TYR A 200 14.51 -3.25 -6.59
C TYR A 200 15.37 -2.66 -7.72
N THR A 201 14.96 -1.46 -8.11
CA THR A 201 15.77 -0.59 -8.95
C THR A 201 16.72 0.18 -8.06
N TYR A 202 18.02 0.11 -8.37
CA TYR A 202 19.05 0.84 -7.64
C TYR A 202 18.98 2.34 -7.98
N ILE A 203 18.84 3.19 -6.96
CA ILE A 203 18.74 4.65 -7.07
C ILE A 203 19.81 5.28 -6.17
N PRO A 204 21.05 5.43 -6.62
CA PRO A 204 22.15 5.91 -5.77
C PRO A 204 22.09 7.41 -5.44
N ASP A 205 21.35 8.19 -6.21
CA ASP A 205 21.22 9.63 -5.99
C ASP A 205 20.11 9.91 -4.96
N VAL A 206 20.51 10.37 -3.78
CA VAL A 206 19.62 10.66 -2.65
C VAL A 206 18.53 11.68 -3.02
N ILE A 207 18.82 12.64 -3.91
CA ILE A 207 17.84 13.65 -4.33
C ILE A 207 16.83 13.04 -5.31
N PHE A 208 17.29 12.15 -6.19
CA PHE A 208 16.39 11.39 -7.07
C PHE A 208 15.46 10.51 -6.25
N GLU A 209 15.99 9.72 -5.31
CA GLU A 209 15.21 8.87 -4.41
C GLU A 209 14.22 9.69 -3.57
N GLN A 210 14.65 10.82 -2.99
CA GLN A 210 13.74 11.70 -2.24
C GLN A 210 12.59 12.23 -3.10
N ASN A 211 12.82 12.51 -4.38
CA ASN A 211 11.75 12.90 -5.31
C ASN A 211 10.76 11.74 -5.55
N LEU A 212 11.22 10.50 -5.61
CA LEU A 212 10.36 9.33 -5.72
C LEU A 212 9.52 9.14 -4.45
N ILE A 213 10.12 9.35 -3.27
CA ILE A 213 9.43 9.33 -1.98
C ILE A 213 8.33 10.40 -1.94
N ASN A 214 8.65 11.64 -2.31
CA ASN A 214 7.70 12.76 -2.33
C ASN A 214 6.49 12.53 -3.26
N LYS A 215 6.64 11.62 -4.23
CA LYS A 215 5.59 11.21 -5.16
C LYS A 215 4.86 9.93 -4.74
N GLY A 216 5.28 9.32 -3.63
CA GLY A 216 4.70 8.08 -3.11
C GLY A 216 5.13 6.82 -3.85
N TYR A 217 6.21 6.88 -4.63
CA TYR A 217 6.76 5.71 -5.33
C TYR A 217 7.76 4.94 -4.46
N ASP A 218 8.25 5.58 -3.40
CA ASP A 218 9.13 4.99 -2.41
C ASP A 218 8.77 5.48 -1.00
N TYR A 219 9.43 4.96 0.06
CA TYR A 219 9.08 5.24 1.45
C TYR A 219 10.26 5.65 2.31
N ASN A 220 11.48 5.30 1.93
CA ASN A 220 12.70 5.57 2.70
C ASN A 220 13.91 5.77 1.78
N ILE A 221 14.90 6.52 2.26
CA ILE A 221 16.17 6.70 1.55
C ILE A 221 17.07 5.50 1.90
N ASP A 222 17.12 4.51 1.00
CA ASP A 222 17.94 3.29 1.17
C ASP A 222 18.75 2.92 -0.10
N GLY A 223 18.70 3.80 -1.11
CA GLY A 223 19.43 3.63 -2.38
C GLY A 223 18.70 2.74 -3.38
N GLN A 224 17.41 2.44 -3.17
CA GLN A 224 16.64 1.58 -4.06
C GLN A 224 15.14 1.85 -3.95
N VAL A 225 14.42 1.65 -5.04
CA VAL A 225 12.96 1.70 -5.10
C VAL A 225 12.41 0.35 -5.56
N LEU A 226 11.23 -0.03 -5.04
CA LEU A 226 10.55 -1.23 -5.54
C LEU A 226 10.22 -1.05 -7.03
N THR A 227 10.80 -1.87 -7.90
CA THR A 227 10.64 -1.74 -9.37
C THR A 227 9.17 -1.76 -9.79
N ALA A 228 8.32 -2.51 -9.10
CA ALA A 228 6.87 -2.54 -9.34
C ALA A 228 6.19 -1.17 -9.17
N ASN A 229 6.72 -0.31 -8.31
CA ASN A 229 6.14 1.02 -8.08
C ASN A 229 6.45 1.99 -9.22
N ILE A 230 7.45 1.71 -10.04
CA ILE A 230 7.94 2.62 -11.08
C ILE A 230 7.70 2.13 -12.51
N ILE A 231 7.53 0.83 -12.74
CA ILE A 231 7.43 0.27 -14.11
C ILE A 231 6.22 0.76 -14.91
N ASN A 232 5.17 1.23 -14.25
CA ASN A 232 3.94 1.71 -14.90
C ASN A 232 3.86 3.25 -14.99
N ILE A 233 4.91 3.95 -14.56
CA ILE A 233 4.96 5.41 -14.64
C ILE A 233 5.24 5.81 -16.08
N ASP A 234 4.32 6.59 -16.67
CA ASP A 234 4.43 7.13 -18.02
C ASP A 234 4.96 8.56 -18.06
N SER A 235 4.87 9.27 -16.93
CA SER A 235 5.29 10.67 -16.81
C SER A 235 5.95 10.91 -15.46
N LEU A 236 7.19 11.39 -15.46
CA LEU A 236 7.96 11.66 -14.26
C LEU A 236 8.51 13.09 -14.30
N ASP A 237 8.10 13.90 -13.35
CA ASP A 237 8.67 15.24 -13.11
C ASP A 237 9.44 15.26 -11.78
N VAL A 238 10.75 15.25 -11.86
CA VAL A 238 11.70 15.36 -10.73
C VAL A 238 12.53 16.64 -10.85
N SER A 239 11.95 17.68 -11.44
CA SER A 239 12.58 18.97 -11.58
C SER A 239 12.78 19.67 -10.23
N PHE A 240 13.74 20.57 -10.19
CA PHE A 240 14.05 21.38 -9.01
C PHE A 240 12.79 22.04 -8.42
N ASN A 241 12.60 21.88 -7.11
CA ASN A 241 11.54 22.55 -6.36
C ASN A 241 12.15 23.69 -5.53
N PRO A 242 11.90 24.97 -5.87
CA PRO A 242 12.47 26.12 -5.17
C PRO A 242 11.97 26.25 -3.71
N ASN A 243 10.96 25.49 -3.32
CA ASN A 243 10.41 25.48 -1.96
C ASN A 243 10.89 24.26 -1.13
N SER A 244 11.80 23.45 -1.67
CA SER A 244 12.39 22.33 -0.93
C SER A 244 13.30 22.85 0.18
N SER A 245 13.28 22.20 1.33
CA SER A 245 14.18 22.48 2.46
C SER A 245 15.52 21.74 2.34
N ILE A 246 15.71 20.90 1.33
CA ILE A 246 16.93 20.12 1.08
C ILE A 246 17.82 20.90 0.10
N TYR A 247 19.04 21.18 0.48
CA TYR A 247 20.02 21.85 -0.36
C TYR A 247 21.33 21.05 -0.40
N PRO A 248 21.92 20.75 -1.58
CA PRO A 248 21.51 21.11 -2.95
C PRO A 248 20.44 20.16 -3.50
N ASP A 249 19.44 20.73 -4.17
CA ASP A 249 18.25 20.06 -4.68
C ASP A 249 18.43 19.66 -6.17
N VAL A 250 19.60 19.15 -6.51
CA VAL A 250 19.97 18.81 -7.90
C VAL A 250 20.31 17.32 -7.99
N ILE A 251 19.53 16.62 -8.79
CA ILE A 251 19.83 15.23 -9.16
C ILE A 251 21.11 15.23 -9.99
N SER A 252 22.09 14.46 -9.60
CA SER A 252 23.39 14.31 -10.26
C SER A 252 23.56 12.97 -10.97
N ASP A 253 22.74 11.99 -10.60
CA ASP A 253 22.77 10.63 -11.14
C ASP A 253 21.34 10.12 -11.33
N LEU A 254 21.00 9.69 -12.54
CA LEU A 254 19.71 9.11 -12.91
C LEU A 254 19.81 7.58 -13.05
N THR A 255 20.82 6.93 -12.48
CA THR A 255 20.90 5.47 -12.44
C THR A 255 19.58 4.90 -11.89
N GLY A 256 19.05 3.88 -12.56
CA GLY A 256 17.74 3.30 -12.25
C GLY A 256 16.60 3.84 -13.12
N ILE A 257 16.81 4.92 -13.89
CA ILE A 257 15.77 5.45 -14.79
C ILE A 257 15.43 4.45 -15.93
N GLU A 258 16.33 3.55 -16.24
CA GLU A 258 16.17 2.48 -17.23
C GLU A 258 15.06 1.49 -16.89
N ASP A 259 14.72 1.36 -15.60
CA ASP A 259 13.67 0.47 -15.13
C ASP A 259 12.27 1.10 -15.18
N PHE A 260 12.17 2.40 -15.52
CA PHE A 260 10.90 3.07 -15.79
C PHE A 260 10.44 2.77 -17.24
N VAL A 261 10.19 1.51 -17.52
CA VAL A 261 10.03 0.97 -18.88
C VAL A 261 8.85 1.55 -19.68
N ASN A 262 7.89 2.18 -19.03
CA ASN A 262 6.75 2.84 -19.68
C ASN A 262 6.89 4.37 -19.72
N LEU A 263 8.04 4.92 -19.30
CA LEU A 263 8.23 6.35 -19.22
C LEU A 263 8.27 6.99 -20.62
N THR A 264 7.36 7.93 -20.86
CA THR A 264 7.28 8.70 -22.11
C THR A 264 7.63 10.17 -21.92
N TYR A 265 7.57 10.65 -20.66
CA TYR A 265 7.92 12.02 -20.31
C TYR A 265 8.80 12.05 -19.06
N LEU A 266 9.93 12.72 -19.16
CA LEU A 266 10.84 12.98 -18.04
C LEU A 266 11.19 14.46 -17.96
N ASN A 267 10.92 15.09 -16.82
CA ASN A 267 11.41 16.43 -16.50
C ASN A 267 12.35 16.36 -15.29
N CYS A 268 13.65 16.59 -15.53
CA CYS A 268 14.69 16.63 -14.52
C CYS A 268 15.46 17.96 -14.51
N ARG A 269 14.80 19.09 -14.83
CA ARG A 269 15.44 20.41 -14.87
C ARG A 269 15.95 20.81 -13.50
N GLY A 270 17.27 21.01 -13.38
CA GLY A 270 17.91 21.54 -12.18
C GLY A 270 17.71 23.05 -12.02
N GLY A 271 17.65 23.56 -10.80
CA GLY A 271 17.78 24.99 -10.49
C GLY A 271 19.16 25.49 -10.89
N ALA A 272 19.21 26.68 -11.43
CA ALA A 272 20.33 27.41 -12.03
C ALA A 272 21.74 26.95 -11.64
N SER A 273 22.33 26.00 -12.37
CA SER A 273 23.75 26.02 -12.81
C SER A 273 23.94 24.98 -13.92
N LEU A 274 24.07 25.53 -15.13
CA LEU A 274 24.96 25.11 -16.20
C LEU A 274 25.25 23.59 -16.38
N PHE A 275 24.25 22.78 -16.80
CA PHE A 275 24.46 21.72 -17.80
C PHE A 275 23.09 21.10 -18.10
N GLY A 276 22.45 21.66 -19.12
CA GLY A 276 21.25 21.03 -19.67
C GLY A 276 21.62 19.73 -20.36
N ILE A 277 21.17 18.63 -19.83
CA ILE A 277 21.02 17.42 -20.62
C ILE A 277 19.61 17.44 -21.19
N PHE A 278 19.48 17.79 -22.44
CA PHE A 278 18.26 17.62 -23.21
C PHE A 278 18.21 16.17 -23.65
N PHE A 279 17.32 15.36 -23.08
CA PHE A 279 16.84 14.19 -23.76
C PHE A 279 15.67 14.63 -24.65
N GLY A 280 15.88 14.60 -25.97
CA GLY A 280 14.84 14.74 -26.96
C GLY A 280 13.89 13.53 -26.87
N GLU A 281 12.69 13.72 -27.44
CA GLU A 281 11.67 12.69 -27.58
C GLU A 281 12.28 11.31 -27.93
N LEU A 282 11.92 10.32 -27.10
CA LEU A 282 12.21 8.90 -27.32
C LEU A 282 11.23 8.36 -28.36
#